data_26e3ed83e588a2daeda4ee901e176606
#
_entry.id   26e3ed83e588a2daeda4ee901e176606
#
_cell.length_a   1.000
_cell.length_b   1.000
_cell.length_c   1.000
_cell.angle_alpha   90.00
_cell.angle_beta   90.00
_cell.angle_gamma   90.00
#
_symmetry.space_group_name_H-M   'P 1'
#
loop_
_entity.id
_entity.type
_entity.pdbx_description
1 polymer ?
#
loop_
_entity_poly.entity_id
_entity_poly.type
_entity_poly.pdbx_seq_one_letter_code
_entity_poly.pdbx_strand_id
1 'polypeptide(L)'
;MKNQELYQIMADHMEKNKNMLATVIEGENTGKRLFFTEGRLVAESGEDRLSPELISRLAETEQSSIIEADGCRIFVELLGKPGKLVICGGGHVAQQAVILAKHTGFHVTVLEDRPFFADQARAAGADQVICDDFASALEKIPGGSDTYF
;
A
#
# COMPACT_ATOMS: atom_id res chain seq x y z
N MET A 1 10.76 15.71 -17.61
CA MET A 1 9.54 15.05 -18.09
C MET A 1 8.31 15.83 -17.63
N LYS A 2 7.24 15.86 -18.43
CA LYS A 2 5.98 16.50 -18.00
C LYS A 2 5.22 15.62 -17.01
N ASN A 3 4.43 16.23 -16.11
CA ASN A 3 3.67 15.49 -15.11
C ASN A 3 2.72 14.43 -15.71
N GLN A 4 2.14 14.68 -16.87
CA GLN A 4 1.24 13.73 -17.52
C GLN A 4 1.93 12.42 -17.91
N GLU A 5 3.16 12.50 -18.41
CA GLU A 5 3.98 11.33 -18.75
C GLU A 5 4.38 10.55 -17.50
N LEU A 6 4.68 11.26 -16.39
CA LEU A 6 4.96 10.63 -15.09
C LEU A 6 3.77 9.78 -14.62
N TYR A 7 2.55 10.35 -14.65
CA TYR A 7 1.36 9.64 -14.21
C TYR A 7 1.02 8.43 -15.09
N GLN A 8 1.31 8.50 -16.39
CA GLN A 8 1.13 7.33 -17.27
C GLN A 8 2.10 6.20 -16.87
N ILE A 9 3.36 6.52 -16.65
CA ILE A 9 4.36 5.54 -16.17
C ILE A 9 3.95 4.96 -14.82
N MET A 10 3.44 5.79 -13.91
CA MET A 10 2.92 5.32 -12.61
C MET A 10 1.79 4.31 -12.81
N ALA A 11 0.80 4.62 -13.66
CA ALA A 11 -0.32 3.72 -13.94
C ALA A 11 0.14 2.36 -14.46
N ASP A 12 1.13 2.34 -15.36
CA ASP A 12 1.69 1.11 -15.93
C ASP A 12 2.45 0.23 -14.91
N HIS A 13 2.79 0.81 -13.76
CA HIS A 13 3.55 0.13 -12.70
C HIS A 13 2.73 -0.15 -11.42
N MET A 14 1.47 0.26 -11.35
CA MET A 14 0.65 0.13 -10.13
C MET A 14 0.41 -1.32 -9.66
N GLU A 15 0.53 -2.29 -10.57
CA GLU A 15 0.41 -3.72 -10.22
C GLU A 15 1.64 -4.26 -9.46
N LYS A 16 2.77 -3.54 -9.45
CA LYS A 16 3.97 -3.94 -8.73
C LYS A 16 3.84 -3.66 -7.23
N ASN A 17 4.49 -4.51 -6.42
CA ASN A 17 4.27 -4.54 -4.98
C ASN A 17 4.89 -3.39 -4.18
N LYS A 18 5.87 -2.66 -4.73
CA LYS A 18 6.59 -1.62 -3.99
C LYS A 18 6.75 -0.37 -4.87
N ASN A 19 5.69 0.42 -4.93
CA ASN A 19 5.69 1.71 -5.61
C ASN A 19 5.78 2.85 -4.59
N MET A 20 6.47 3.92 -4.94
CA MET A 20 6.66 5.08 -4.10
C MET A 20 6.68 6.35 -4.95
N LEU A 21 6.00 7.39 -4.49
CA LEU A 21 6.07 8.73 -5.04
C LEU A 21 6.70 9.66 -4.01
N ALA A 22 7.79 10.31 -4.38
CA ALA A 22 8.38 11.38 -3.59
C ALA A 22 8.07 12.73 -4.26
N THR A 23 7.54 13.68 -3.50
CA THR A 23 7.20 15.03 -3.97
C THR A 23 7.94 16.08 -3.14
N VAL A 24 8.70 16.93 -3.78
CA VAL A 24 9.32 18.09 -3.12
C VAL A 24 8.23 19.11 -2.81
N ILE A 25 7.95 19.33 -1.51
CA ILE A 25 6.88 20.21 -1.04
C ILE A 25 7.37 21.60 -0.59
N GLU A 26 8.66 21.72 -0.23
CA GLU A 26 9.30 22.99 0.13
C GLU A 26 10.78 22.99 -0.31
N GLY A 27 11.33 24.18 -0.57
CA GLY A 27 12.72 24.40 -0.96
C GLY A 27 12.91 24.50 -2.48
N GLU A 28 14.17 24.35 -2.92
CA GLU A 28 14.48 24.27 -4.34
C GLU A 28 13.79 23.05 -4.95
N ASN A 29 13.40 23.16 -6.22
CA ASN A 29 12.67 22.09 -6.93
C ASN A 29 11.27 21.79 -6.39
N THR A 30 10.62 22.68 -5.65
CA THR A 30 9.22 22.51 -5.18
C THR A 30 8.30 22.11 -6.34
N GLY A 31 7.52 21.05 -6.14
CA GLY A 31 6.65 20.45 -7.15
C GLY A 31 7.31 19.36 -7.99
N LYS A 32 8.63 19.13 -7.86
CA LYS A 32 9.32 18.00 -8.48
C LYS A 32 8.81 16.70 -7.88
N ARG A 33 8.61 15.71 -8.74
CA ARG A 33 8.14 14.36 -8.36
C ARG A 33 9.09 13.30 -8.89
N LEU A 34 9.33 12.30 -8.06
CA LEU A 34 10.15 11.13 -8.39
C LEU A 34 9.32 9.88 -8.10
N PHE A 35 9.20 9.04 -9.10
CA PHE A 35 8.49 7.77 -8.97
C PHE A 35 9.47 6.60 -8.92
N PHE A 36 9.34 5.79 -7.90
CA PHE A 36 10.16 4.61 -7.68
C PHE A 36 9.30 3.35 -7.75
N THR A 37 9.88 2.29 -8.29
CA THR A 37 9.32 0.94 -8.27
C THR A 37 10.41 -0.01 -7.81
N GLU A 38 10.12 -0.88 -6.86
CA GLU A 38 11.06 -1.87 -6.30
C GLU A 38 12.40 -1.24 -5.87
N GLY A 39 12.34 -0.04 -5.25
CA GLY A 39 13.53 0.71 -4.82
C GLY A 39 14.35 1.35 -5.93
N ARG A 40 13.85 1.40 -7.17
CA ARG A 40 14.53 2.01 -8.32
C ARG A 40 13.77 3.23 -8.82
N LEU A 41 14.46 4.33 -9.05
CA LEU A 41 13.89 5.50 -9.72
C LEU A 41 13.56 5.13 -11.18
N VAL A 42 12.28 5.25 -11.53
CA VAL A 42 11.75 4.92 -12.87
C VAL A 42 11.42 6.19 -13.65
N ALA A 43 10.90 7.21 -12.97
CA ALA A 43 10.49 8.45 -13.62
C ALA A 43 10.69 9.65 -12.69
N GLU A 44 11.01 10.79 -13.26
CA GLU A 44 11.08 12.07 -12.55
C GLU A 44 10.52 13.22 -13.39
N SER A 45 9.83 14.17 -12.74
CA SER A 45 9.37 15.40 -13.37
C SER A 45 10.40 16.53 -13.16
N GLY A 46 10.37 17.54 -14.06
CA GLY A 46 11.29 18.68 -14.01
C GLY A 46 12.66 18.39 -14.65
N GLU A 47 13.50 19.43 -14.75
CA GLU A 47 14.80 19.36 -15.41
C GLU A 47 15.96 19.21 -14.43
N ASP A 48 15.85 19.85 -13.25
CA ASP A 48 16.89 19.77 -12.21
C ASP A 48 16.90 18.40 -11.53
N ARG A 49 18.07 17.89 -11.24
CA ARG A 49 18.24 16.61 -10.54
C ARG A 49 18.53 16.81 -9.07
N LEU A 50 17.95 15.96 -8.24
CA LEU A 50 18.34 15.82 -6.83
C LEU A 50 19.69 15.10 -6.73
N SER A 51 20.37 15.25 -5.61
CA SER A 51 21.65 14.57 -5.38
C SER A 51 21.49 13.04 -5.43
N PRO A 52 22.49 12.30 -5.96
CA PRO A 52 22.45 10.84 -5.98
C PRO A 52 22.27 10.24 -4.58
N GLU A 53 22.85 10.87 -3.56
CA GLU A 53 22.75 10.47 -2.16
C GLU A 53 21.30 10.58 -1.65
N LEU A 54 20.61 11.65 -2.01
CA LEU A 54 19.22 11.86 -1.64
C LEU A 54 18.30 10.86 -2.37
N ILE A 55 18.55 10.60 -3.65
CA ILE A 55 17.80 9.59 -4.43
C ILE A 55 17.96 8.21 -3.80
N SER A 56 19.18 7.82 -3.40
CA SER A 56 19.43 6.53 -2.73
C SER A 56 18.70 6.44 -1.40
N ARG A 57 18.75 7.50 -0.59
CA ARG A 57 18.04 7.57 0.69
C ARG A 57 16.51 7.46 0.53
N LEU A 58 15.95 8.12 -0.50
CA LEU A 58 14.53 8.01 -0.82
C LEU A 58 14.17 6.56 -1.21
N ALA A 59 14.99 5.91 -2.04
CA ALA A 59 14.75 4.54 -2.51
C ALA A 59 14.67 3.49 -1.38
N GLU A 60 15.33 3.75 -0.25
CA GLU A 60 15.35 2.89 0.93
C GLU A 60 14.18 3.14 1.90
N THR A 61 13.32 4.13 1.62
CA THR A 61 12.21 4.49 2.51
C THR A 61 11.14 3.39 2.51
N GLU A 62 10.74 2.94 3.68
CA GLU A 62 9.75 1.87 3.87
C GLU A 62 8.41 2.33 4.43
N GLN A 63 8.28 3.62 4.74
CA GLN A 63 7.07 4.22 5.30
C GLN A 63 6.78 5.56 4.64
N SER A 64 5.48 5.87 4.47
CA SER A 64 5.08 7.22 4.08
C SER A 64 5.48 8.22 5.16
N SER A 65 6.23 9.26 4.78
CA SER A 65 6.82 10.22 5.73
C SER A 65 7.22 11.52 5.03
N ILE A 66 7.58 12.51 5.82
CA ILE A 66 8.26 13.72 5.33
C ILE A 66 9.74 13.59 5.64
N ILE A 67 10.58 13.77 4.62
CA ILE A 67 12.03 13.74 4.72
C ILE A 67 12.56 15.16 4.52
N GLU A 68 13.40 15.62 5.43
CA GLU A 68 14.14 16.87 5.30
C GLU A 68 15.58 16.56 4.90
N ALA A 69 16.00 17.06 3.76
CA ALA A 69 17.36 16.92 3.25
C ALA A 69 17.67 17.98 2.19
N ASP A 70 18.93 18.37 2.09
CA ASP A 70 19.47 19.32 1.09
C ASP A 70 18.66 20.64 1.03
N GLY A 71 18.16 21.14 2.18
CA GLY A 71 17.32 22.35 2.23
C GLY A 71 15.92 22.20 1.64
N CYS A 72 15.50 20.97 1.35
CA CYS A 72 14.17 20.63 0.84
C CYS A 72 13.38 19.81 1.85
N ARG A 73 12.04 19.95 1.80
CA ARG A 73 11.11 19.02 2.42
C ARG A 73 10.46 18.17 1.34
N ILE A 74 10.50 16.88 1.52
CA ILE A 74 10.04 15.90 0.53
C ILE A 74 9.00 15.02 1.19
N PHE A 75 7.78 15.03 0.66
CA PHE A 75 6.74 14.12 1.06
C PHE A 75 6.89 12.81 0.27
N VAL A 76 7.03 11.72 1.00
CA VAL A 76 7.16 10.36 0.45
C VAL A 76 5.88 9.60 0.72
N GLU A 77 5.27 9.09 -0.34
CA GLU A 77 4.08 8.26 -0.30
C GLU A 77 4.38 6.86 -0.83
N LEU A 78 4.12 5.84 -0.02
CA LEU A 78 4.12 4.47 -0.53
C LEU A 78 2.79 4.20 -1.24
N LEU A 79 2.88 3.78 -2.50
CA LEU A 79 1.73 3.54 -3.37
C LEU A 79 1.56 2.04 -3.64
N GLY A 80 0.33 1.59 -3.75
CA GLY A 80 0.02 0.34 -4.44
C GLY A 80 0.12 -0.94 -3.62
N LYS A 81 0.16 -0.88 -2.27
CA LYS A 81 -0.22 -2.05 -1.49
C LYS A 81 -1.66 -1.88 -1.00
N PRO A 82 -2.60 -2.73 -1.43
CA PRO A 82 -3.88 -2.78 -0.75
C PRO A 82 -3.64 -3.09 0.73
N GLY A 83 -4.24 -2.30 1.61
CA GLY A 83 -4.26 -2.64 3.04
C GLY A 83 -4.81 -4.06 3.21
N LYS A 84 -4.34 -4.78 4.20
CA LYS A 84 -4.85 -6.10 4.56
C LYS A 84 -5.82 -5.92 5.71
N LEU A 85 -7.06 -6.34 5.52
CA LEU A 85 -8.07 -6.33 6.56
C LEU A 85 -8.31 -7.76 7.04
N VAL A 86 -8.14 -7.98 8.32
CA VAL A 86 -8.44 -9.25 8.98
C VAL A 86 -9.74 -9.09 9.77
N ILE A 87 -10.74 -9.89 9.47
CA ILE A 87 -12.04 -9.87 10.14
C ILE A 87 -12.16 -11.14 10.96
N CYS A 88 -12.33 -11.00 12.27
CA CYS A 88 -12.56 -12.11 13.18
C CYS A 88 -14.06 -12.38 13.31
N GLY A 89 -14.51 -13.48 12.73
CA GLY A 89 -15.91 -13.89 12.63
C GLY A 89 -16.50 -13.69 11.24
N GLY A 90 -17.30 -14.65 10.76
CA GLY A 90 -17.93 -14.68 9.43
C GLY A 90 -19.43 -14.40 9.42
N GLY A 91 -19.99 -13.84 10.51
CA GLY A 91 -21.41 -13.55 10.65
C GLY A 91 -21.90 -12.46 9.69
N HIS A 92 -23.19 -12.12 9.74
CA HIS A 92 -23.84 -11.19 8.81
C HIS A 92 -23.15 -9.81 8.73
N VAL A 93 -22.69 -9.26 9.85
CA VAL A 93 -21.97 -7.98 9.89
C VAL A 93 -20.63 -8.10 9.14
N ALA A 94 -19.90 -9.18 9.40
CA ALA A 94 -18.63 -9.45 8.74
C ALA A 94 -18.79 -9.59 7.22
N GLN A 95 -19.84 -10.25 6.75
CA GLN A 95 -20.13 -10.38 5.31
C GLN A 95 -20.30 -9.01 4.64
N GLN A 96 -21.01 -8.07 5.27
CA GLN A 96 -21.15 -6.71 4.77
C GLN A 96 -19.84 -5.94 4.83
N ALA A 97 -19.05 -6.13 5.88
CA ALA A 97 -17.72 -5.54 5.99
C ALA A 97 -16.76 -6.06 4.89
N VAL A 98 -16.81 -7.35 4.55
CA VAL A 98 -16.07 -7.94 3.43
C VAL A 98 -16.41 -7.23 2.14
N ILE A 99 -17.70 -7.11 1.80
CA ILE A 99 -18.16 -6.47 0.56
C ILE A 99 -17.64 -5.02 0.48
N LEU A 100 -17.79 -4.26 1.56
CA LEU A 100 -17.35 -2.86 1.60
C LEU A 100 -15.82 -2.74 1.49
N ALA A 101 -15.07 -3.56 2.22
CA ALA A 101 -13.61 -3.56 2.18
C ALA A 101 -13.07 -3.93 0.79
N LYS A 102 -13.71 -4.89 0.10
CA LYS A 102 -13.38 -5.23 -1.28
C LYS A 102 -13.59 -4.05 -2.22
N HIS A 103 -14.67 -3.29 -2.06
CA HIS A 103 -14.92 -2.08 -2.86
C HIS A 103 -13.88 -0.97 -2.62
N THR A 104 -13.29 -0.90 -1.44
CA THR A 104 -12.24 0.06 -1.09
C THR A 104 -10.83 -0.45 -1.35
N GLY A 105 -10.68 -1.63 -1.97
CA GLY A 105 -9.40 -2.17 -2.44
C GLY A 105 -8.60 -2.93 -1.39
N PHE A 106 -9.18 -3.29 -0.23
CA PHE A 106 -8.50 -4.14 0.75
C PHE A 106 -8.37 -5.58 0.27
N HIS A 107 -7.26 -6.21 0.64
CA HIS A 107 -7.15 -7.66 0.68
C HIS A 107 -7.78 -8.15 1.99
N VAL A 108 -8.87 -8.92 1.89
CA VAL A 108 -9.68 -9.30 3.05
C VAL A 108 -9.44 -10.76 3.43
N THR A 109 -9.00 -10.97 4.67
CA THR A 109 -8.93 -12.31 5.29
C THR A 109 -9.97 -12.40 6.38
N VAL A 110 -10.77 -13.47 6.37
CA VAL A 110 -11.75 -13.76 7.44
C VAL A 110 -11.29 -14.98 8.22
N LEU A 111 -11.29 -14.85 9.55
CA LEU A 111 -11.06 -15.95 10.48
C LEU A 111 -12.43 -16.35 11.06
N GLU A 112 -12.77 -17.63 11.00
CA GLU A 112 -14.05 -18.14 11.50
C GLU A 112 -13.92 -19.62 11.92
N ASP A 113 -14.40 -19.96 13.08
CA ASP A 113 -14.32 -21.32 13.63
C ASP A 113 -15.48 -22.24 13.19
N ARG A 114 -16.57 -21.66 12.65
CA ARG A 114 -17.77 -22.41 12.22
C ARG A 114 -17.80 -22.53 10.70
N PRO A 115 -17.74 -23.74 10.14
CA PRO A 115 -17.67 -23.96 8.68
C PRO A 115 -18.77 -23.25 7.88
N PHE A 116 -20.01 -23.23 8.38
CA PHE A 116 -21.12 -22.56 7.71
C PHE A 116 -20.86 -21.06 7.49
N PHE A 117 -20.36 -20.35 8.50
CA PHE A 117 -20.06 -18.92 8.38
C PHE A 117 -18.78 -18.65 7.59
N ALA A 118 -17.83 -19.58 7.62
CA ALA A 118 -16.66 -19.52 6.75
C ALA A 118 -17.07 -19.59 5.27
N ASP A 119 -18.02 -20.45 4.90
CA ASP A 119 -18.54 -20.51 3.53
C ASP A 119 -19.31 -19.24 3.15
N GLN A 120 -20.06 -18.64 4.07
CA GLN A 120 -20.72 -17.36 3.83
C GLN A 120 -19.72 -16.22 3.59
N ALA A 121 -18.61 -16.19 4.33
CA ALA A 121 -17.54 -15.21 4.13
C ALA A 121 -16.87 -15.37 2.75
N ARG A 122 -16.65 -16.60 2.28
CA ARG A 122 -16.18 -16.90 0.91
C ARG A 122 -17.16 -16.37 -0.13
N ALA A 123 -18.45 -16.67 0.07
CA ALA A 123 -19.51 -16.20 -0.82
C ALA A 123 -19.63 -14.66 -0.85
N ALA A 124 -19.30 -13.96 0.24
CA ALA A 124 -19.25 -12.49 0.31
C ALA A 124 -18.04 -11.89 -0.43
N GLY A 125 -17.08 -12.70 -0.86
CA GLY A 125 -15.92 -12.25 -1.65
C GLY A 125 -14.63 -12.03 -0.87
N ALA A 126 -14.48 -12.60 0.34
CA ALA A 126 -13.21 -12.59 1.05
C ALA A 126 -12.10 -13.25 0.21
N ASP A 127 -10.91 -12.65 0.17
CA ASP A 127 -9.76 -13.19 -0.58
C ASP A 127 -9.21 -14.45 0.08
N GLN A 128 -9.26 -14.51 1.40
CA GLN A 128 -8.84 -15.65 2.18
C GLN A 128 -9.83 -15.91 3.32
N VAL A 129 -10.13 -17.17 3.59
CA VAL A 129 -10.91 -17.58 4.76
C VAL A 129 -10.16 -18.71 5.46
N ILE A 130 -9.81 -18.49 6.72
CA ILE A 130 -9.19 -19.49 7.59
C ILE A 130 -10.27 -20.00 8.51
N CYS A 131 -10.68 -21.26 8.29
CA CYS A 131 -11.67 -21.93 9.15
C CYS A 131 -10.92 -22.77 10.19
N ASP A 132 -10.68 -22.19 11.36
CA ASP A 132 -9.96 -22.80 12.47
C ASP A 132 -10.34 -22.08 13.77
N ASP A 133 -9.90 -22.58 14.93
CA ASP A 133 -10.04 -21.79 16.14
C ASP A 133 -9.29 -20.45 16.03
N PHE A 134 -9.80 -19.41 16.67
CA PHE A 134 -9.30 -18.05 16.47
C PHE A 134 -7.83 -17.87 16.88
N ALA A 135 -7.36 -18.57 17.93
CA ALA A 135 -5.97 -18.45 18.36
C ALA A 135 -5.02 -19.03 17.30
N SER A 136 -5.29 -20.25 16.84
CA SER A 136 -4.53 -20.90 15.76
C SER A 136 -4.63 -20.16 14.44
N ALA A 137 -5.78 -19.56 14.13
CA ALA A 137 -5.97 -18.78 12.93
C ALA A 137 -5.16 -17.46 12.93
N LEU A 138 -5.13 -16.77 14.08
CA LEU A 138 -4.37 -15.53 14.25
C LEU A 138 -2.85 -15.74 14.10
N GLU A 139 -2.32 -16.86 14.60
CA GLU A 139 -0.90 -17.20 14.44
C GLU A 139 -0.47 -17.32 12.97
N LYS A 140 -1.41 -17.62 12.06
CA LYS A 140 -1.16 -17.75 10.61
C LYS A 140 -1.18 -16.41 9.88
N ILE A 141 -1.57 -15.32 10.56
CA ILE A 141 -1.64 -13.98 9.95
C ILE A 141 -0.28 -13.30 10.09
N PRO A 142 0.39 -12.98 8.97
CA PRO A 142 1.61 -12.18 9.05
C PRO A 142 1.25 -10.76 9.49
N GLY A 143 1.82 -10.32 10.59
CA GLY A 143 1.72 -8.94 11.06
C GLY A 143 2.45 -7.98 10.11
N GLY A 144 2.02 -6.71 10.10
CA GLY A 144 2.66 -5.66 9.32
C GLY A 144 1.97 -4.32 9.51
N SER A 145 2.63 -3.25 9.14
CA SER A 145 2.08 -1.88 9.22
C SER A 145 0.90 -1.65 8.25
N ASP A 146 0.67 -2.57 7.33
CA ASP A 146 -0.42 -2.58 6.34
C ASP A 146 -1.57 -3.52 6.74
N THR A 147 -1.53 -4.12 7.94
CA THR A 147 -2.52 -5.09 8.43
C THR A 147 -3.41 -4.45 9.50
N TYR A 148 -4.71 -4.50 9.29
CA TYR A 148 -5.76 -3.97 10.16
C TYR A 148 -6.65 -5.10 10.66
N PHE A 149 -7.17 -4.96 11.90
CA PHE A 149 -8.08 -5.91 12.53
C PHE A 149 -9.40 -5.22 12.88
#